data_507b39d1450e7174f64cd19db664ad41
#
_entry.id   507b39d1450e7174f64cd19db664ad41
#
_cell.length_a   1.000
_cell.length_b   1.000
_cell.length_c   1.000
_cell.angle_alpha   90.00
_cell.angle_beta   90.00
_cell.angle_gamma   90.00
#
_symmetry.space_group_name_H-M   'P 1'
#
loop_
_entity.id
_entity.type
_entity.pdbx_description
1 polymer ?
#
loop_
_entity_poly.entity_id
_entity_poly.type
_entity_poly.pdbx_seq_one_letter_code
_entity_poly.pdbx_strand_id
1 'polypeptide(L)'
;MSVVDKFIDYVHDEVVEHPEKSWEKMVFGFQANKLKTRILPKKNLSKGYQKLETMMMALVADALKDQGSYVWGNIFAPCEIMEALGLRTLSIQCLSCYFSGYHLEDYFIDRAQNSGIAPTLCSYHKTFIGGVESGAV
;
A
#
# COMPACT_ATOMS: atom_id res chain seq x y z
N MET A 1 -22.14 9.46 3.64
CA MET A 1 -20.92 8.67 3.82
C MET A 1 -21.19 7.24 3.38
N SER A 2 -20.46 6.75 2.42
CA SER A 2 -20.67 5.38 1.90
C SER A 2 -20.14 4.35 2.92
N VAL A 3 -20.49 3.06 2.74
CA VAL A 3 -19.91 1.97 3.57
C VAL A 3 -18.39 1.89 3.36
N VAL A 4 -17.93 2.24 2.17
CA VAL A 4 -16.49 2.26 1.83
C VAL A 4 -15.78 3.37 2.59
N ASP A 5 -16.34 4.57 2.66
CA ASP A 5 -15.74 5.69 3.40
C ASP A 5 -15.61 5.34 4.90
N LYS A 6 -16.65 4.77 5.50
CA LYS A 6 -16.60 4.30 6.90
C LYS A 6 -15.53 3.25 7.15
N PHE A 7 -15.29 2.36 6.18
CA PHE A 7 -14.25 1.35 6.29
C PHE A 7 -12.85 1.98 6.15
N ILE A 8 -12.69 2.96 5.27
CA ILE A 8 -11.43 3.72 5.13
C ILE A 8 -11.11 4.44 6.44
N ASP A 9 -12.07 5.18 7.00
CA ASP A 9 -11.89 5.89 8.28
C ASP A 9 -11.55 4.91 9.41
N TYR A 10 -12.23 3.76 9.47
CA TYR A 10 -11.93 2.73 10.46
C TYR A 10 -10.50 2.19 10.31
N VAL A 11 -10.04 1.91 9.09
CA VAL A 11 -8.66 1.44 8.86
C VAL A 11 -7.66 2.53 9.22
N HIS A 12 -7.94 3.79 8.87
CA HIS A 12 -7.12 4.94 9.24
C HIS A 12 -6.91 5.01 10.76
N ASP A 13 -7.99 5.01 11.53
CA ASP A 13 -7.94 5.12 12.99
C ASP A 13 -7.16 3.96 13.61
N GLU A 14 -7.36 2.74 13.12
CA GLU A 14 -6.65 1.56 13.58
C GLU A 14 -5.15 1.60 13.26
N VAL A 15 -4.75 2.15 12.11
CA VAL A 15 -3.33 2.32 11.76
C VAL A 15 -2.68 3.35 12.68
N VAL A 16 -3.37 4.42 13.01
CA VAL A 16 -2.87 5.47 13.90
C VAL A 16 -2.71 4.94 15.34
N GLU A 17 -3.66 4.13 15.81
CA GLU A 17 -3.64 3.61 17.18
C GLU A 17 -2.79 2.33 17.33
N HIS A 18 -2.82 1.43 16.35
CA HIS A 18 -2.19 0.11 16.39
C HIS A 18 -1.50 -0.24 15.07
N PRO A 19 -0.48 0.49 14.64
CA PRO A 19 0.13 0.35 13.32
C PRO A 19 0.62 -1.08 13.04
N GLU A 20 1.22 -1.75 14.03
CA GLU A 20 1.80 -3.10 13.90
C GLU A 20 0.79 -4.21 13.59
N LYS A 21 -0.50 -3.97 13.79
CA LYS A 21 -1.59 -4.94 13.53
C LYS A 21 -2.49 -4.53 12.37
N SER A 22 -2.31 -3.33 11.87
CA SER A 22 -3.24 -2.72 10.92
C SER A 22 -3.12 -3.26 9.50
N TRP A 23 -1.95 -3.81 9.13
CA TRP A 23 -1.73 -4.39 7.81
C TRP A 23 -2.75 -5.49 7.47
N GLU A 24 -3.22 -6.28 8.47
CA GLU A 24 -4.24 -7.30 8.26
C GLU A 24 -5.56 -6.70 7.76
N LYS A 25 -5.95 -5.54 8.29
CA LYS A 25 -7.18 -4.82 7.90
C LYS A 25 -7.05 -4.21 6.51
N MET A 26 -5.88 -3.66 6.19
CA MET A 26 -5.58 -3.17 4.83
C MET A 26 -5.64 -4.32 3.82
N VAL A 27 -5.03 -5.46 4.13
CA VAL A 27 -5.08 -6.67 3.29
C VAL A 27 -6.53 -7.15 3.11
N PHE A 28 -7.32 -7.15 4.17
CA PHE A 28 -8.75 -7.49 4.07
C PHE A 28 -9.49 -6.55 3.11
N GLY A 29 -9.25 -5.23 3.21
CA GLY A 29 -9.83 -4.24 2.31
C GLY A 29 -9.46 -4.47 0.85
N PHE A 30 -8.21 -4.78 0.55
CA PHE A 30 -7.76 -5.11 -0.80
C PHE A 30 -8.43 -6.38 -1.34
N GLN A 31 -8.55 -7.41 -0.52
CA GLN A 31 -9.23 -8.66 -0.90
C GLN A 31 -10.73 -8.44 -1.13
N ALA A 32 -11.39 -7.67 -0.28
CA ALA A 32 -12.80 -7.33 -0.42
C ALA A 32 -13.05 -6.53 -1.72
N ASN A 33 -12.18 -5.54 -2.01
CA ASN A 33 -12.29 -4.76 -3.24
C ASN A 33 -12.01 -5.60 -4.50
N LYS A 34 -11.05 -6.51 -4.45
CA LYS A 34 -10.80 -7.50 -5.51
C LYS A 34 -12.03 -8.36 -5.79
N LEU A 35 -12.66 -8.87 -4.74
CA LEU A 35 -13.88 -9.68 -4.86
C LEU A 35 -15.04 -8.85 -5.41
N LYS A 36 -15.23 -7.63 -4.91
CA LYS A 36 -16.24 -6.68 -5.40
C LYS A 36 -16.05 -6.40 -6.89
N THR A 37 -14.84 -6.10 -7.35
CA THR A 37 -14.56 -5.81 -8.76
C THR A 37 -14.82 -7.03 -9.65
N ARG A 38 -14.59 -8.24 -9.13
CA ARG A 38 -14.90 -9.49 -9.86
C ARG A 38 -16.41 -9.74 -10.00
N ILE A 39 -17.20 -9.47 -8.96
CA ILE A 39 -18.66 -9.74 -8.94
C ILE A 39 -19.44 -8.58 -9.58
N LEU A 40 -19.03 -7.34 -9.31
CA LEU A 40 -19.66 -6.11 -9.75
C LEU A 40 -18.66 -5.24 -10.54
N PRO A 41 -18.33 -5.63 -11.79
CA PRO A 41 -17.35 -4.89 -12.57
C PRO A 41 -17.81 -3.46 -12.84
N LYS A 42 -16.88 -2.51 -12.79
CA LYS A 42 -17.13 -1.08 -13.04
C LYS A 42 -17.45 -0.88 -14.53
N LYS A 43 -18.65 -0.44 -14.86
CA LYS A 43 -19.12 -0.29 -16.25
C LYS A 43 -18.35 0.77 -17.06
N ASN A 44 -17.78 1.76 -16.38
CA ASN A 44 -17.02 2.88 -16.97
C ASN A 44 -15.53 2.60 -17.18
N LEU A 45 -15.05 1.42 -16.79
CA LEU A 45 -13.65 1.03 -16.93
C LEU A 45 -13.49 -0.18 -17.86
N SER A 46 -12.42 -0.18 -18.65
CA SER A 46 -12.12 -1.33 -19.50
C SER A 46 -11.84 -2.59 -18.67
N LYS A 47 -12.12 -3.76 -19.22
CA LYS A 47 -11.82 -5.05 -18.56
C LYS A 47 -10.32 -5.20 -18.27
N GLY A 48 -9.46 -4.71 -19.16
CA GLY A 48 -8.00 -4.73 -18.98
C GLY A 48 -7.57 -3.89 -17.77
N TYR A 49 -8.12 -2.68 -17.63
CA TYR A 49 -7.83 -1.83 -16.47
C TYR A 49 -8.30 -2.45 -15.14
N GLN A 50 -9.50 -3.02 -15.11
CA GLN A 50 -10.02 -3.68 -13.91
C GLN A 50 -9.18 -4.91 -13.53
N LYS A 51 -8.67 -5.65 -14.53
CA LYS A 51 -7.74 -6.76 -14.29
C LYS A 51 -6.42 -6.26 -13.71
N LEU A 52 -5.85 -5.20 -14.26
CA LEU A 52 -4.62 -4.58 -13.75
C LEU A 52 -4.81 -4.12 -12.29
N GLU A 53 -5.88 -3.39 -12.01
CA GLU A 53 -6.21 -2.93 -10.64
C GLU A 53 -6.26 -4.11 -9.66
N THR A 54 -6.94 -5.21 -10.02
CA THR A 54 -7.04 -6.38 -9.15
C THR A 54 -5.71 -7.13 -8.98
N MET A 55 -4.86 -7.15 -10.00
CA MET A 55 -3.52 -7.73 -9.91
C MET A 55 -2.61 -6.91 -8.98
N MET A 56 -2.62 -5.59 -9.12
CA MET A 56 -1.83 -4.70 -8.25
C MET A 56 -2.25 -4.80 -6.78
N MET A 57 -3.56 -4.82 -6.50
CA MET A 57 -4.06 -5.05 -5.14
C MET A 57 -3.63 -6.42 -4.57
N ALA A 58 -3.60 -7.45 -5.41
CA ALA A 58 -3.15 -8.76 -4.98
C ALA A 58 -1.65 -8.78 -4.64
N LEU A 59 -0.82 -8.10 -5.44
CA LEU A 59 0.62 -7.97 -5.19
C LEU A 59 0.90 -7.22 -3.88
N VAL A 60 0.23 -6.09 -3.66
CA VAL A 60 0.40 -5.31 -2.42
C VAL A 60 -0.10 -6.11 -1.21
N ALA A 61 -1.24 -6.78 -1.31
CA ALA A 61 -1.74 -7.62 -0.23
C ALA A 61 -0.80 -8.79 0.10
N ASP A 62 -0.15 -9.36 -0.90
CA ASP A 62 0.81 -10.44 -0.73
C ASP A 62 2.11 -9.91 -0.08
N ALA A 63 2.60 -8.77 -0.54
CA ALA A 63 3.79 -8.13 0.05
C ALA A 63 3.58 -7.70 1.51
N LEU A 64 2.40 -7.21 1.88
CA LEU A 64 2.08 -6.87 3.27
C LEU A 64 1.97 -8.10 4.18
N LYS A 65 1.61 -9.26 3.63
CA LYS A 65 1.55 -10.52 4.40
C LYS A 65 2.91 -11.16 4.63
N ASP A 66 3.83 -10.97 3.70
CA ASP A 66 5.13 -11.63 3.65
C ASP A 66 6.24 -10.61 3.39
N GLN A 67 6.29 -9.60 4.25
CA GLN A 67 7.14 -8.42 4.11
C GLN A 67 8.63 -8.76 3.95
N GLY A 68 9.10 -9.79 4.65
CA GLY A 68 10.48 -10.26 4.59
C GLY A 68 10.91 -10.90 3.27
N SER A 69 9.97 -11.27 2.41
CA SER A 69 10.23 -11.93 1.11
C SER A 69 10.26 -10.98 -0.07
N TYR A 70 10.07 -9.67 0.15
CA TYR A 70 10.08 -8.66 -0.91
C TYR A 70 11.28 -7.73 -0.82
N VAL A 71 11.83 -7.40 -1.98
CA VAL A 71 12.76 -6.28 -2.14
C VAL A 71 11.96 -5.03 -2.49
N TRP A 72 12.00 -4.05 -1.62
CA TRP A 72 11.34 -2.77 -1.81
C TRP A 72 12.23 -1.85 -2.65
N GLY A 73 11.83 -1.65 -3.88
CA GLY A 73 12.59 -0.85 -4.85
C GLY A 73 11.92 0.50 -5.14
N ASN A 74 12.73 1.45 -5.60
CA ASN A 74 12.21 2.67 -6.22
C ASN A 74 11.69 2.33 -7.63
N ILE A 75 10.74 3.11 -8.15
CA ILE A 75 10.19 2.94 -9.51
C ILE A 75 11.26 2.96 -10.62
N PHE A 76 12.41 3.57 -10.35
CA PHE A 76 13.56 3.61 -11.27
C PHE A 76 14.60 2.52 -10.98
N ALA A 77 14.38 1.68 -9.97
CA ALA A 77 15.27 0.56 -9.69
C ALA A 77 15.12 -0.51 -10.80
N PRO A 78 16.22 -1.17 -11.21
CA PRO A 78 16.17 -2.22 -12.22
C PRO A 78 15.57 -3.52 -11.62
N CYS A 79 14.29 -3.49 -11.30
CA CYS A 79 13.56 -4.59 -10.67
C CYS A 79 13.63 -5.88 -11.49
N GLU A 80 13.71 -5.76 -12.82
CA GLU A 80 13.83 -6.91 -13.74
C GLU A 80 15.10 -7.71 -13.50
N ILE A 81 16.21 -7.07 -13.10
CA ILE A 81 17.46 -7.76 -12.76
C ILE A 81 17.28 -8.53 -11.45
N MET A 82 16.63 -7.93 -10.47
CA MET A 82 16.35 -8.58 -9.17
C MET A 82 15.42 -9.78 -9.36
N GLU A 83 14.38 -9.63 -10.18
CA GLU A 83 13.46 -10.73 -10.52
C GLU A 83 14.14 -11.85 -11.31
N ALA A 84 15.05 -11.53 -12.23
CA ALA A 84 15.86 -12.53 -12.92
C ALA A 84 16.77 -13.33 -11.97
N LEU A 85 17.12 -12.75 -10.82
CA LEU A 85 17.85 -13.44 -9.73
C LEU A 85 16.92 -14.19 -8.76
N GLY A 86 15.63 -14.26 -9.05
CA GLY A 86 14.64 -14.95 -8.24
C GLY A 86 14.11 -14.16 -7.02
N LEU A 87 14.41 -12.87 -6.94
CA LEU A 87 13.91 -11.99 -5.90
C LEU A 87 12.52 -11.47 -6.28
N ARG A 88 11.63 -11.33 -5.30
CA ARG A 88 10.32 -10.71 -5.49
C ARG A 88 10.47 -9.22 -5.24
N THR A 89 9.99 -8.39 -6.16
CA THR A 89 10.14 -6.94 -6.05
C THR A 89 8.78 -6.24 -5.97
N LEU A 90 8.73 -5.13 -5.25
CA LEU A 90 7.59 -4.20 -5.27
C LEU A 90 8.08 -2.77 -5.12
N SER A 91 7.45 -1.84 -5.85
CA SER A 91 7.77 -0.42 -5.76
C SER A 91 7.23 0.20 -4.49
N ILE A 92 8.08 0.93 -3.76
CA ILE A 92 7.69 1.71 -2.59
C ILE A 92 6.61 2.76 -2.94
N GLN A 93 6.66 3.33 -4.15
CA GLN A 93 5.65 4.28 -4.62
C GLN A 93 4.29 3.60 -4.80
N CYS A 94 4.29 2.35 -5.25
CA CYS A 94 3.04 1.57 -5.36
C CYS A 94 2.38 1.41 -3.98
N LEU A 95 3.13 0.97 -2.97
CA LEU A 95 2.60 0.82 -1.62
C LEU A 95 2.13 2.17 -1.05
N SER A 96 2.90 3.24 -1.23
CA SER A 96 2.53 4.58 -0.76
C SER A 96 1.23 5.09 -1.39
N CYS A 97 0.98 4.81 -2.68
CA CYS A 97 -0.32 5.12 -3.31
C CYS A 97 -1.48 4.38 -2.65
N TYR A 98 -1.27 3.13 -2.23
CA TYR A 98 -2.31 2.38 -1.53
C TYR A 98 -2.55 2.89 -0.11
N PHE A 99 -1.53 3.37 0.59
CA PHE A 99 -1.69 4.04 1.88
C PHE A 99 -2.51 5.32 1.77
N SER A 100 -2.29 6.13 0.72
CA SER A 100 -3.11 7.31 0.45
C SER A 100 -4.59 6.96 0.20
N GLY A 101 -4.88 5.77 -0.29
CA GLY A 101 -6.25 5.27 -0.40
C GLY A 101 -6.97 5.06 0.94
N TYR A 102 -6.23 5.04 2.03
CA TYR A 102 -6.72 5.02 3.42
C TYR A 102 -6.47 6.33 4.17
N HIS A 103 -6.11 7.41 3.47
CA HIS A 103 -5.78 8.73 4.05
C HIS A 103 -4.65 8.69 5.10
N LEU A 104 -3.67 7.81 4.91
CA LEU A 104 -2.57 7.57 5.85
C LEU A 104 -1.31 8.35 5.51
N GLU A 105 -1.28 9.06 4.38
CA GLU A 105 -0.09 9.77 3.91
C GLU A 105 0.45 10.78 4.91
N ASP A 106 -0.41 11.62 5.48
CA ASP A 106 0.01 12.65 6.43
C ASP A 106 0.58 12.03 7.70
N TYR A 107 -0.07 11.01 8.25
CA TYR A 107 0.40 10.28 9.43
C TYR A 107 1.80 9.70 9.22
N PHE A 108 2.03 9.02 8.10
CA PHE A 108 3.33 8.41 7.81
C PHE A 108 4.40 9.45 7.45
N ILE A 109 4.04 10.53 6.75
CA ILE A 109 4.97 11.62 6.44
C ILE A 109 5.45 12.29 7.73
N ASP A 110 4.54 12.59 8.65
CA ASP A 110 4.88 13.20 9.94
C ASP A 110 5.77 12.26 10.77
N ARG A 111 5.46 10.96 10.77
CA ARG A 111 6.29 9.97 11.45
C ARG A 111 7.72 9.92 10.91
N ALA A 112 7.87 9.89 9.59
CA ALA A 112 9.20 9.91 8.95
C ALA A 112 9.96 11.21 9.25
N GLN A 113 9.31 12.35 9.24
CA GLN A 113 9.97 13.64 9.56
C GLN A 113 10.36 13.71 11.04
N ASN A 114 9.54 13.20 11.93
CA ASN A 114 9.84 13.13 13.35
C ASN A 114 11.03 12.18 13.67
N SER A 115 11.27 11.18 12.81
CA SER A 115 12.48 10.32 12.91
C SER A 115 13.73 10.95 12.29
N GLY A 116 13.65 12.18 11.77
CA GLY A 116 14.78 12.93 11.24
C GLY A 116 14.93 12.93 9.71
N ILE A 117 13.93 12.42 8.99
CA ILE A 117 13.93 12.47 7.52
C ILE A 117 13.67 13.90 7.05
N ALA A 118 14.50 14.37 6.10
CA ALA A 118 14.42 15.73 5.59
C ALA A 118 13.03 16.03 4.96
N PRO A 119 12.41 17.18 5.28
CA PRO A 119 11.12 17.57 4.70
C PRO A 119 11.12 17.65 3.17
N THR A 120 12.29 17.90 2.57
CA THR A 120 12.49 17.99 1.11
C THR A 120 12.48 16.64 0.37
N LEU A 121 12.53 15.51 1.13
CA LEU A 121 12.42 14.20 0.50
C LEU A 121 11.01 14.02 -0.11
N CYS A 122 10.96 13.31 -1.24
CA CYS A 122 9.70 12.97 -1.92
C CYS A 122 8.69 12.34 -0.96
N SER A 123 7.42 12.79 -1.00
CA SER A 123 6.36 12.31 -0.11
C SER A 123 6.12 10.81 -0.20
N TYR A 124 6.22 10.20 -1.39
CA TYR A 124 6.11 8.74 -1.52
C TYR A 124 7.16 7.98 -0.70
N HIS A 125 8.39 8.47 -0.69
CA HIS A 125 9.46 7.87 0.12
C HIS A 125 9.21 8.09 1.61
N LYS A 126 8.76 9.30 2.01
CA LYS A 126 8.42 9.58 3.41
C LYS A 126 7.27 8.71 3.90
N THR A 127 6.21 8.55 3.09
CA THR A 127 5.08 7.68 3.42
C THR A 127 5.53 6.22 3.62
N PHE A 128 6.41 5.71 2.76
CA PHE A 128 6.95 4.36 2.92
C PHE A 128 7.82 4.24 4.20
N ILE A 129 8.75 5.19 4.40
CA ILE A 129 9.62 5.20 5.59
C ILE A 129 8.79 5.28 6.87
N GLY A 130 7.79 6.16 6.91
CA GLY A 130 6.89 6.27 8.06
C GLY A 130 6.08 5.00 8.31
N GLY A 131 5.69 4.28 7.25
CA GLY A 131 5.06 2.96 7.35
C GLY A 131 5.99 1.95 8.03
N VAL A 132 7.25 1.89 7.61
CA VAL A 132 8.27 1.03 8.24
C VAL A 132 8.54 1.44 9.69
N GLU A 133 8.76 2.72 9.95
CA GLU A 133 9.02 3.27 11.29
C GLU A 133 7.85 3.06 12.28
N SER A 134 6.64 2.96 11.75
CA SER A 134 5.45 2.68 12.58
C SER A 134 5.23 1.20 12.85
N GLY A 135 5.86 0.32 12.08
CA GLY A 135 5.61 -1.11 12.10
C GLY A 135 4.38 -1.56 11.30
N ALA A 136 3.83 -0.68 10.47
CA ALA A 136 2.72 -1.03 9.55
C ALA A 136 3.22 -1.79 8.30
N VAL A 137 4.52 -1.77 8.05
CA VAL A 137 5.22 -2.48 6.95
C VAL A 137 6.42 -3.22 7.51
#